data_3ce927c9c23bcb7847b74927b30f0dfd
#
_entry.id   3ce927c9c23bcb7847b74927b30f0dfd
#
_cell.length_a   1.000
_cell.length_b   1.000
_cell.length_c   1.000
_cell.angle_alpha   90.00
_cell.angle_beta   90.00
_cell.angle_gamma   90.00
#
_symmetry.space_group_name_H-M   'P 1'
#
loop_
_entity.id
_entity.type
_entity.pdbx_description
1 polymer ?
#
loop_
_entity_poly.entity_id
_entity_poly.type
_entity_poly.pdbx_seq_one_letter_code
_entity_poly.pdbx_strand_id
1 'polypeptide(L)'
;TQVGVRPCDLAADAQAHGLFYPPDPGEKTATVGGNVSTNAGGMRAVKYGVTRDYVMAMTVVLPSGEIMKLGKTVCKTSSGYSLLHLICGSEGTLGIITELTLKLIPAPACDVSLILPFTELADAIASVPSIKLANLDPQSIEFMDADIVKSSAAFTGNAIFPTEVGGKAVGACILVTLVGNGEDELYLKMEKLGEVAEKVGAMDVLVVDTPSLKKEVWAARSSFLTAIEADTKLLDEMDVVVPVDRIAVFLVYVREVGAGQGIKIRNFGHAGDGNLHIYCCS
;
A
#
# COMPACT_ATOMS: atom_id res chain seq x y z
N THR A 1 -7.20 17.78 -14.57
CA THR A 1 -8.39 17.44 -13.75
C THR A 1 -8.66 18.48 -12.68
N GLN A 2 -9.89 18.55 -12.20
CA GLN A 2 -10.26 19.34 -11.03
C GLN A 2 -9.94 18.59 -9.74
N VAL A 3 -9.69 19.32 -8.67
CA VAL A 3 -9.23 18.76 -7.39
C VAL A 3 -10.28 17.91 -6.65
N GLY A 4 -11.58 18.16 -6.91
CA GLY A 4 -12.69 17.41 -6.30
C GLY A 4 -12.97 16.04 -6.91
N VAL A 5 -12.25 15.64 -7.97
CA VAL A 5 -12.40 14.30 -8.58
C VAL A 5 -11.88 13.25 -7.63
N ARG A 6 -12.60 12.11 -7.52
CA ARG A 6 -12.14 10.98 -6.71
C ARG A 6 -11.09 10.16 -7.47
N PRO A 7 -10.08 9.60 -6.79
CA PRO A 7 -9.07 8.75 -7.42
C PRO A 7 -9.67 7.55 -8.18
N CYS A 8 -10.75 6.96 -7.68
CA CYS A 8 -11.43 5.83 -8.34
C CYS A 8 -12.05 6.24 -9.69
N ASP A 9 -12.65 7.44 -9.78
CA ASP A 9 -13.24 7.94 -11.03
C ASP A 9 -12.15 8.27 -12.04
N LEU A 10 -11.04 8.90 -11.58
CA LEU A 10 -9.86 9.15 -12.40
C LEU A 10 -9.23 7.83 -12.92
N ALA A 11 -9.11 6.82 -12.06
CA ALA A 11 -8.56 5.53 -12.44
C ALA A 11 -9.44 4.81 -13.48
N ALA A 12 -10.76 4.86 -13.31
CA ALA A 12 -11.70 4.27 -14.27
C ALA A 12 -11.64 4.96 -15.65
N ASP A 13 -11.56 6.30 -15.67
CA ASP A 13 -11.41 7.07 -16.91
C ASP A 13 -10.05 6.77 -17.57
N ALA A 14 -8.96 6.73 -16.82
CA ALA A 14 -7.65 6.37 -17.36
C ALA A 14 -7.66 4.96 -17.96
N GLN A 15 -8.25 3.98 -17.28
CA GLN A 15 -8.35 2.61 -17.74
C GLN A 15 -9.16 2.48 -19.04
N ALA A 16 -10.22 3.24 -19.21
CA ALA A 16 -11.01 3.28 -20.44
C ALA A 16 -10.18 3.70 -21.67
N HIS A 17 -9.04 4.37 -21.43
CA HIS A 17 -8.08 4.80 -22.46
C HIS A 17 -6.80 3.95 -22.50
N GLY A 18 -6.75 2.79 -21.83
CA GLY A 18 -5.57 1.93 -21.76
C GLY A 18 -4.44 2.51 -20.91
N LEU A 19 -4.75 3.50 -20.07
CA LEU A 19 -3.80 4.18 -19.19
C LEU A 19 -4.07 3.82 -17.72
N PHE A 20 -3.10 4.13 -16.89
CA PHE A 20 -3.13 3.80 -15.47
C PHE A 20 -2.66 4.98 -14.63
N TYR A 21 -3.42 5.28 -13.57
CA TYR A 21 -3.02 6.19 -12.50
C TYR A 21 -2.54 5.37 -11.31
N PRO A 22 -1.21 5.29 -11.05
CA PRO A 22 -0.65 4.36 -10.09
C PRO A 22 -0.95 4.64 -8.62
N PRO A 23 -0.98 5.89 -8.10
CA PRO A 23 -1.25 6.14 -6.69
C PRO A 23 -2.57 5.53 -6.24
N ASP A 24 -2.55 4.77 -5.14
CA ASP A 24 -3.72 4.04 -4.62
C ASP A 24 -3.82 4.18 -3.09
N PRO A 25 -4.10 5.39 -2.59
CA PRO A 25 -4.35 5.61 -1.17
C PRO A 25 -5.53 4.79 -0.66
N GLY A 26 -5.47 4.39 0.62
CA GLY A 26 -6.48 3.56 1.26
C GLY A 26 -7.87 4.20 1.32
N GLU A 27 -7.94 5.53 1.54
CA GLU A 27 -9.20 6.27 1.62
C GLU A 27 -9.85 6.46 0.23
N LYS A 28 -10.91 5.70 -0.03
CA LYS A 28 -11.57 5.66 -1.35
C LYS A 28 -12.51 6.83 -1.60
N THR A 29 -12.92 7.56 -0.57
CA THR A 29 -13.77 8.76 -0.68
C THR A 29 -12.96 10.05 -0.81
N ALA A 30 -11.63 9.97 -0.64
CA ALA A 30 -10.71 11.09 -0.82
C ALA A 30 -10.84 11.73 -2.21
N THR A 31 -10.39 12.97 -2.30
CA THR A 31 -10.26 13.67 -3.58
C THR A 31 -8.81 13.71 -4.06
N VAL A 32 -8.61 13.85 -5.37
CA VAL A 32 -7.27 13.98 -5.96
C VAL A 32 -6.52 15.18 -5.36
N GLY A 33 -7.22 16.30 -5.15
CA GLY A 33 -6.63 17.48 -4.50
C GLY A 33 -6.21 17.23 -3.06
N GLY A 34 -7.01 16.48 -2.30
CA GLY A 34 -6.66 16.04 -0.95
C GLY A 34 -5.41 15.17 -0.96
N ASN A 35 -5.36 14.17 -1.85
CA ASN A 35 -4.19 13.30 -2.00
C ASN A 35 -2.91 14.05 -2.37
N VAL A 36 -3.01 15.09 -3.19
CA VAL A 36 -1.85 15.96 -3.51
C VAL A 36 -1.47 16.80 -2.29
N SER A 37 -2.44 17.34 -1.57
CA SER A 37 -2.19 18.17 -0.39
C SER A 37 -1.51 17.39 0.74
N THR A 38 -1.85 16.12 0.94
CA THR A 38 -1.21 15.24 1.93
C THR A 38 -0.02 14.47 1.37
N ASN A 39 0.21 14.54 0.04
CA ASN A 39 1.16 13.67 -0.66
C ASN A 39 0.90 12.18 -0.35
N ALA A 40 -0.36 11.76 -0.45
CA ALA A 40 -0.80 10.43 -0.05
C ALA A 40 -0.01 9.31 -0.75
N GLY A 41 0.39 8.32 0.03
CA GLY A 41 1.02 7.08 -0.45
C GLY A 41 -0.02 6.01 -0.78
N GLY A 42 0.25 4.78 -0.39
CA GLY A 42 -0.66 3.64 -0.53
C GLY A 42 0.05 2.36 -0.95
N MET A 43 -0.73 1.30 -1.13
CA MET A 43 -0.24 -0.07 -1.32
C MET A 43 0.75 -0.25 -2.49
N ARG A 44 0.69 0.62 -3.50
CA ARG A 44 1.53 0.54 -4.70
C ARG A 44 2.81 1.39 -4.63
N ALA A 45 3.06 2.07 -3.50
CA ALA A 45 4.18 2.99 -3.37
C ALA A 45 5.54 2.30 -3.51
N VAL A 46 5.66 1.03 -3.14
CA VAL A 46 6.89 0.24 -3.30
C VAL A 46 7.40 0.21 -4.75
N LYS A 47 6.48 0.21 -5.75
CA LYS A 47 6.81 0.21 -7.18
C LYS A 47 6.72 1.60 -7.81
N TYR A 48 5.67 2.32 -7.49
CA TYR A 48 5.31 3.51 -8.26
C TYR A 48 5.58 4.83 -7.54
N GLY A 49 5.96 4.80 -6.26
CA GLY A 49 6.11 6.02 -5.47
C GLY A 49 4.76 6.56 -4.98
N VAL A 50 4.74 7.83 -4.65
CA VAL A 50 3.60 8.51 -4.00
C VAL A 50 2.91 9.50 -4.94
N THR A 51 1.85 10.14 -4.50
CA THR A 51 1.04 11.08 -5.32
C THR A 51 1.89 12.17 -5.98
N ARG A 52 2.88 12.73 -5.27
CA ARG A 52 3.82 13.75 -5.77
C ARG A 52 4.50 13.37 -7.08
N ASP A 53 4.84 12.10 -7.26
CA ASP A 53 5.60 11.60 -8.42
C ASP A 53 4.77 11.62 -9.71
N TYR A 54 3.47 11.85 -9.57
CA TYR A 54 2.50 11.91 -10.67
C TYR A 54 1.93 13.30 -10.92
N VAL A 55 2.31 14.30 -10.13
CA VAL A 55 1.87 15.69 -10.35
C VAL A 55 2.84 16.39 -11.32
N MET A 56 2.34 16.79 -12.49
CA MET A 56 3.14 17.49 -13.51
C MET A 56 2.96 19.00 -13.44
N ALA A 57 1.75 19.46 -13.17
CA ALA A 57 1.45 20.88 -13.03
C ALA A 57 0.24 21.09 -12.11
N MET A 58 0.14 22.28 -11.53
CA MET A 58 -1.02 22.70 -10.74
C MET A 58 -1.27 24.20 -10.82
N THR A 59 -2.52 24.58 -10.59
CA THR A 59 -2.90 25.95 -10.30
C THR A 59 -3.18 26.09 -8.81
N VAL A 60 -2.57 27.07 -8.16
CA VAL A 60 -2.63 27.29 -6.70
C VAL A 60 -3.04 28.75 -6.44
N VAL A 61 -3.95 28.96 -5.50
CA VAL A 61 -4.27 30.28 -4.94
C VAL A 61 -3.49 30.45 -3.64
N LEU A 62 -2.62 31.44 -3.59
CA LEU A 62 -1.81 31.77 -2.42
C LEU A 62 -2.62 32.50 -1.35
N PRO A 63 -2.13 32.57 -0.09
CA PRO A 63 -2.80 33.35 0.97
C PRO A 63 -2.97 34.84 0.64
N SER A 64 -2.14 35.37 -0.25
CA SER A 64 -2.29 36.74 -0.79
C SER A 64 -3.48 36.92 -1.75
N GLY A 65 -4.12 35.84 -2.21
CA GLY A 65 -5.11 35.83 -3.28
C GLY A 65 -4.50 35.74 -4.69
N GLU A 66 -3.18 35.73 -4.81
CA GLU A 66 -2.51 35.60 -6.09
C GLU A 66 -2.68 34.17 -6.64
N ILE A 67 -2.95 34.04 -7.95
CA ILE A 67 -3.06 32.75 -8.63
C ILE A 67 -1.75 32.43 -9.30
N MET A 68 -1.16 31.29 -8.91
CA MET A 68 0.12 30.82 -9.42
C MET A 68 -0.07 29.51 -10.20
N LYS A 69 0.54 29.42 -11.38
CA LYS A 69 0.64 28.19 -12.17
C LYS A 69 2.03 27.59 -12.00
N LEU A 70 2.11 26.39 -11.47
CA LEU A 70 3.34 25.67 -11.17
C LEU A 70 3.48 24.44 -12.05
N GLY A 71 4.72 24.11 -12.40
CA GLY A 71 5.02 22.95 -13.24
C GLY A 71 4.72 23.16 -14.73
N LYS A 72 4.90 22.13 -15.51
CA LYS A 72 4.64 22.07 -16.97
C LYS A 72 4.42 20.63 -17.39
N THR A 73 3.70 20.44 -18.50
CA THR A 73 3.48 19.10 -19.12
C THR A 73 4.69 18.63 -19.91
N VAL A 74 5.86 18.57 -19.26
CA VAL A 74 7.12 18.11 -19.85
C VAL A 74 7.70 16.99 -19.00
N CYS A 75 8.37 16.05 -19.64
CA CYS A 75 8.94 14.89 -18.95
C CYS A 75 10.17 15.22 -18.10
N LYS A 76 10.85 16.34 -18.35
CA LYS A 76 12.09 16.71 -17.66
C LYS A 76 12.10 18.19 -17.34
N THR A 77 12.40 18.51 -16.09
CA THR A 77 12.80 19.84 -15.65
C THR A 77 13.96 19.71 -14.68
N SER A 78 15.01 20.50 -14.91
CA SER A 78 16.21 20.52 -14.06
C SER A 78 16.59 21.94 -13.63
N SER A 79 15.68 22.91 -13.84
CA SER A 79 15.96 24.33 -13.60
C SER A 79 15.29 24.78 -12.30
N GLY A 80 16.11 25.26 -11.35
CA GLY A 80 15.66 25.90 -10.12
C GLY A 80 15.00 24.96 -9.10
N TYR A 81 14.41 25.57 -8.09
CA TYR A 81 13.63 24.83 -7.06
C TYR A 81 12.27 24.44 -7.60
N SER A 82 11.81 23.26 -7.19
CA SER A 82 10.47 22.77 -7.53
C SER A 82 9.43 23.27 -6.53
N LEU A 83 8.83 24.43 -6.81
CA LEU A 83 7.71 24.92 -6.02
C LEU A 83 6.49 24.00 -6.10
N LEU A 84 6.35 23.27 -7.21
CA LEU A 84 5.35 22.21 -7.36
C LEU A 84 5.44 21.18 -6.23
N HIS A 85 6.64 20.64 -5.98
CA HIS A 85 6.88 19.65 -4.93
C HIS A 85 6.85 20.27 -3.51
N LEU A 86 7.02 21.57 -3.37
CA LEU A 86 6.85 22.26 -2.09
C LEU A 86 5.37 22.30 -1.68
N ILE A 87 4.47 22.51 -2.64
CA ILE A 87 3.01 22.53 -2.41
C ILE A 87 2.48 21.11 -2.16
N CYS A 88 3.01 20.08 -2.85
CA CYS A 88 2.63 18.70 -2.59
C CYS A 88 3.02 18.29 -1.15
N GLY A 89 2.04 17.88 -0.35
CA GLY A 89 2.26 17.53 1.05
C GLY A 89 2.29 18.73 2.01
N SER A 90 1.90 19.92 1.55
CA SER A 90 1.80 21.11 2.41
C SER A 90 0.52 21.19 3.25
N GLU A 91 -0.41 20.24 3.07
CA GLU A 91 -1.69 20.16 3.79
C GLU A 91 -2.50 21.46 3.74
N GLY A 92 -2.42 22.18 2.62
CA GLY A 92 -3.13 23.46 2.42
C GLY A 92 -2.51 24.68 3.13
N THR A 93 -1.39 24.51 3.84
CA THR A 93 -0.76 25.60 4.62
C THR A 93 -0.07 26.66 3.76
N LEU A 94 0.28 26.32 2.51
CA LEU A 94 0.98 27.22 1.58
C LEU A 94 0.07 27.78 0.49
N GLY A 95 -1.09 27.18 0.25
CA GLY A 95 -2.04 27.62 -0.76
C GLY A 95 -3.13 26.60 -1.03
N ILE A 96 -4.15 27.01 -1.77
CA ILE A 96 -5.29 26.18 -2.16
C ILE A 96 -5.10 25.74 -3.60
N ILE A 97 -4.98 24.42 -3.83
CA ILE A 97 -4.88 23.83 -5.16
C ILE A 97 -6.27 23.86 -5.81
N THR A 98 -6.37 24.27 -7.08
CA THR A 98 -7.64 24.35 -7.81
C THR A 98 -7.69 23.47 -9.06
N GLU A 99 -6.55 23.26 -9.70
CA GLU A 99 -6.43 22.43 -10.89
C GLU A 99 -5.14 21.61 -10.85
N LEU A 100 -5.17 20.43 -11.45
CA LEU A 100 -4.04 19.51 -11.52
C LEU A 100 -3.85 18.96 -12.93
N THR A 101 -2.59 18.82 -13.34
CA THR A 101 -2.19 17.96 -14.46
C THR A 101 -1.42 16.79 -13.89
N LEU A 102 -1.95 15.59 -14.14
CA LEU A 102 -1.40 14.35 -13.61
C LEU A 102 -0.75 13.53 -14.74
N LYS A 103 0.31 12.84 -14.37
CA LYS A 103 0.96 11.85 -15.23
C LYS A 103 0.18 10.54 -15.16
N LEU A 104 -0.10 9.96 -16.33
CA LEU A 104 -0.57 8.60 -16.46
C LEU A 104 0.53 7.75 -17.11
N ILE A 105 0.49 6.46 -16.88
CA ILE A 105 1.39 5.47 -17.51
C ILE A 105 0.58 4.42 -18.26
N PRO A 106 1.18 3.63 -19.15
CA PRO A 106 0.49 2.46 -19.74
C PRO A 106 0.03 1.51 -18.65
N ALA A 107 -1.18 0.97 -18.79
CA ALA A 107 -1.70 -0.02 -17.86
C ALA A 107 -0.92 -1.34 -18.01
N PRO A 108 -0.55 -2.02 -16.90
CA PRO A 108 -0.04 -3.39 -16.99
C PRO A 108 -1.10 -4.30 -17.61
N ALA A 109 -0.66 -5.27 -18.43
CA ALA A 109 -1.58 -6.16 -19.14
C ALA A 109 -2.23 -7.21 -18.23
N CYS A 110 -1.50 -7.65 -17.21
CA CYS A 110 -1.95 -8.69 -16.28
C CYS A 110 -1.33 -8.48 -14.90
N ASP A 111 -1.99 -9.05 -13.90
CA ASP A 111 -1.53 -9.07 -12.51
C ASP A 111 -1.86 -10.40 -11.84
N VAL A 112 -1.14 -10.73 -10.77
CA VAL A 112 -1.42 -11.85 -9.86
C VAL A 112 -1.02 -11.45 -8.46
N SER A 113 -1.76 -11.93 -7.47
CA SER A 113 -1.34 -11.82 -6.07
C SER A 113 -0.98 -13.20 -5.52
N LEU A 114 0.01 -13.24 -4.64
CA LEU A 114 0.45 -14.46 -3.96
C LEU A 114 0.46 -14.21 -2.46
N ILE A 115 -0.13 -15.13 -1.69
CA ILE A 115 -0.12 -15.10 -0.22
C ILE A 115 0.98 -16.06 0.25
N LEU A 116 1.91 -15.53 1.03
CA LEU A 116 3.01 -16.28 1.64
C LEU A 116 2.77 -16.34 3.16
N PRO A 117 2.27 -17.45 3.69
CA PRO A 117 2.10 -17.65 5.13
C PRO A 117 3.43 -18.01 5.82
N PHE A 118 3.62 -17.50 7.05
CA PHE A 118 4.77 -17.75 7.90
C PHE A 118 4.32 -18.15 9.30
N THR A 119 5.14 -18.92 10.00
CA THR A 119 4.88 -19.27 11.42
C THR A 119 5.03 -18.09 12.36
N GLU A 120 5.97 -17.19 12.05
CA GLU A 120 6.29 -16.03 12.87
C GLU A 120 6.23 -14.72 12.07
N LEU A 121 5.77 -13.64 12.71
CA LEU A 121 5.76 -12.31 12.10
C LEU A 121 7.18 -11.84 11.75
N ALA A 122 8.16 -12.13 12.61
CA ALA A 122 9.55 -11.74 12.39
C ALA A 122 10.11 -12.32 11.10
N ASP A 123 9.83 -13.61 10.82
CA ASP A 123 10.28 -14.31 9.61
C ASP A 123 9.57 -13.75 8.36
N ALA A 124 8.26 -13.49 8.47
CA ALA A 124 7.49 -12.85 7.41
C ALA A 124 8.11 -11.52 6.99
N ILE A 125 8.40 -10.66 7.94
CA ILE A 125 9.02 -9.35 7.68
C ILE A 125 10.46 -9.48 7.18
N ALA A 126 11.25 -10.40 7.74
CA ALA A 126 12.63 -10.66 7.30
C ALA A 126 12.71 -11.17 5.84
N SER A 127 11.61 -11.70 5.28
CA SER A 127 11.53 -12.13 3.88
C SER A 127 11.49 -10.96 2.89
N VAL A 128 10.99 -9.79 3.30
CA VAL A 128 10.72 -8.65 2.40
C VAL A 128 11.94 -8.14 1.64
N PRO A 129 13.13 -7.95 2.26
CA PRO A 129 14.33 -7.59 1.54
C PRO A 129 14.70 -8.60 0.44
N SER A 130 14.55 -9.91 0.69
CA SER A 130 14.84 -10.96 -0.28
C SER A 130 13.88 -10.90 -1.47
N ILE A 131 12.60 -10.65 -1.24
CA ILE A 131 11.59 -10.46 -2.30
C ILE A 131 11.94 -9.23 -3.15
N LYS A 132 12.32 -8.11 -2.54
CA LYS A 132 12.71 -6.89 -3.25
C LYS A 132 13.98 -7.09 -4.09
N LEU A 133 14.98 -7.81 -3.55
CA LEU A 133 16.25 -8.07 -4.24
C LEU A 133 16.14 -9.12 -5.34
N ALA A 134 15.05 -9.87 -5.40
CA ALA A 134 14.82 -10.88 -6.44
C ALA A 134 14.54 -10.29 -7.84
N ASN A 135 14.53 -8.96 -7.99
CA ASN A 135 14.25 -8.28 -9.25
C ASN A 135 12.90 -8.66 -9.88
N LEU A 136 11.88 -8.77 -9.02
CA LEU A 136 10.51 -9.09 -9.41
C LEU A 136 9.68 -7.84 -9.72
N ASP A 137 10.12 -6.69 -9.22
CA ASP A 137 9.47 -5.39 -9.33
C ASP A 137 7.98 -5.47 -8.90
N PRO A 138 7.70 -5.92 -7.64
CA PRO A 138 6.35 -6.13 -7.16
C PRO A 138 5.56 -4.83 -7.07
N GLN A 139 4.29 -4.88 -7.46
CA GLN A 139 3.38 -3.73 -7.36
C GLN A 139 3.06 -3.39 -5.91
N SER A 140 2.93 -4.41 -5.05
CA SER A 140 2.73 -4.25 -3.61
C SER A 140 3.35 -5.40 -2.84
N ILE A 141 3.76 -5.14 -1.60
CA ILE A 141 4.16 -6.13 -0.60
C ILE A 141 3.51 -5.72 0.70
N GLU A 142 2.42 -6.40 1.05
CA GLU A 142 1.64 -6.13 2.25
C GLU A 142 1.95 -7.17 3.32
N PHE A 143 1.98 -6.78 4.58
CA PHE A 143 2.01 -7.73 5.67
C PHE A 143 0.78 -7.62 6.55
N MET A 144 0.43 -8.72 7.19
CA MET A 144 -0.63 -8.82 8.17
C MET A 144 -0.32 -9.87 9.21
N ASP A 145 -0.54 -9.57 10.46
CA ASP A 145 -0.36 -10.53 11.54
C ASP A 145 -1.60 -11.45 11.71
N ALA A 146 -1.40 -12.56 12.43
CA ALA A 146 -2.47 -13.55 12.64
C ALA A 146 -3.70 -12.96 13.35
N ASP A 147 -3.51 -11.99 14.23
CA ASP A 147 -4.61 -11.40 15.00
C ASP A 147 -5.51 -10.56 14.10
N ILE A 148 -4.93 -9.79 13.18
CA ILE A 148 -5.72 -8.99 12.24
C ILE A 148 -6.45 -9.88 11.23
N VAL A 149 -5.80 -10.95 10.75
CA VAL A 149 -6.42 -11.94 9.87
C VAL A 149 -7.64 -12.58 10.53
N LYS A 150 -7.52 -13.00 11.79
CA LYS A 150 -8.64 -13.58 12.55
C LYS A 150 -9.78 -12.59 12.78
N SER A 151 -9.46 -11.34 13.16
CA SER A 151 -10.47 -10.29 13.35
C SER A 151 -11.21 -10.00 12.04
N SER A 152 -10.50 -9.88 10.93
CA SER A 152 -11.10 -9.66 9.60
C SER A 152 -11.99 -10.83 9.19
N ALA A 153 -11.54 -12.07 9.37
CA ALA A 153 -12.32 -13.25 9.04
C ALA A 153 -13.62 -13.34 9.89
N ALA A 154 -13.54 -13.02 11.17
CA ALA A 154 -14.71 -12.98 12.06
C ALA A 154 -15.70 -11.87 11.67
N PHE A 155 -15.20 -10.70 11.28
CA PHE A 155 -16.02 -9.55 10.89
C PHE A 155 -16.70 -9.73 9.53
N THR A 156 -15.96 -10.23 8.53
CA THR A 156 -16.45 -10.33 7.14
C THR A 156 -17.07 -11.68 6.80
N GLY A 157 -16.83 -12.72 7.59
CA GLY A 157 -17.12 -14.12 7.24
C GLY A 157 -16.20 -14.67 6.14
N ASN A 158 -15.15 -13.94 5.76
CA ASN A 158 -14.21 -14.30 4.70
C ASN A 158 -12.87 -14.76 5.30
N ALA A 159 -12.55 -16.04 5.16
CA ALA A 159 -11.33 -16.67 5.67
C ALA A 159 -10.29 -16.94 4.55
N ILE A 160 -10.14 -16.01 3.61
CA ILE A 160 -9.22 -16.18 2.47
C ILE A 160 -7.75 -16.24 2.88
N PHE A 161 -7.36 -15.55 3.94
CA PHE A 161 -6.01 -15.68 4.49
C PHE A 161 -5.93 -16.90 5.41
N PRO A 162 -4.94 -17.81 5.21
CA PRO A 162 -4.83 -19.02 6.01
C PRO A 162 -4.45 -18.71 7.45
N THR A 163 -5.07 -19.40 8.40
CA THR A 163 -4.72 -19.39 9.82
C THR A 163 -3.93 -20.63 10.23
N GLU A 164 -3.88 -21.63 9.35
CA GLU A 164 -3.14 -22.89 9.53
C GLU A 164 -2.69 -23.41 8.16
N VAL A 165 -1.48 -23.97 8.10
CA VAL A 165 -0.93 -24.67 6.93
C VAL A 165 -0.23 -25.95 7.40
N GLY A 166 -0.63 -27.11 6.86
CA GLY A 166 -0.02 -28.38 7.20
C GLY A 166 -0.06 -28.75 8.70
N GLY A 167 -1.11 -28.35 9.42
CA GLY A 167 -1.26 -28.59 10.86
C GLY A 167 -0.44 -27.63 11.75
N LYS A 168 0.16 -26.60 11.18
CA LYS A 168 0.91 -25.55 11.91
C LYS A 168 0.18 -24.21 11.82
N ALA A 169 0.11 -23.51 12.94
CA ALA A 169 -0.50 -22.18 12.98
C ALA A 169 0.30 -21.17 12.14
N VAL A 170 -0.41 -20.28 11.45
CA VAL A 170 0.15 -19.15 10.74
C VAL A 170 0.22 -17.95 11.68
N GLY A 171 1.41 -17.38 11.86
CA GLY A 171 1.64 -16.18 12.68
C GLY A 171 1.55 -14.87 11.90
N ALA A 172 1.84 -14.90 10.60
CA ALA A 172 1.70 -13.77 9.71
C ALA A 172 1.61 -14.20 8.24
N CYS A 173 1.06 -13.32 7.40
CA CYS A 173 1.07 -13.47 5.94
C CYS A 173 1.76 -12.27 5.29
N ILE A 174 2.46 -12.54 4.18
CA ILE A 174 2.88 -11.53 3.21
C ILE A 174 2.01 -11.71 1.96
N LEU A 175 1.42 -10.63 1.48
CA LEU A 175 0.68 -10.58 0.22
C LEU A 175 1.52 -9.81 -0.80
N VAL A 176 1.98 -10.49 -1.85
CA VAL A 176 2.77 -9.89 -2.93
C VAL A 176 1.92 -9.80 -4.17
N THR A 177 1.82 -8.61 -4.77
CA THR A 177 1.19 -8.46 -6.08
C THR A 177 2.25 -8.21 -7.14
N LEU A 178 2.26 -9.06 -8.16
CA LEU A 178 3.10 -8.96 -9.34
C LEU A 178 2.28 -8.47 -10.53
N VAL A 179 2.90 -7.70 -11.40
CA VAL A 179 2.32 -7.23 -12.66
C VAL A 179 3.25 -7.56 -13.83
N GLY A 180 2.66 -7.76 -15.01
CA GLY A 180 3.39 -8.08 -16.22
C GLY A 180 2.74 -7.47 -17.46
N ASN A 181 3.51 -7.43 -18.57
CA ASN A 181 3.05 -7.01 -19.89
C ASN A 181 2.56 -8.20 -20.73
N GLY A 182 2.56 -9.40 -20.15
CA GLY A 182 2.08 -10.64 -20.71
C GLY A 182 2.12 -11.78 -19.72
N GLU A 183 1.35 -12.83 -19.97
CA GLU A 183 1.22 -13.98 -19.07
C GLU A 183 2.53 -14.72 -18.86
N ASP A 184 3.37 -14.86 -19.91
CA ASP A 184 4.67 -15.53 -19.81
C ASP A 184 5.62 -14.80 -18.85
N GLU A 185 5.67 -13.45 -18.92
CA GLU A 185 6.45 -12.63 -18.00
C GLU A 185 5.96 -12.83 -16.56
N LEU A 186 4.65 -12.82 -16.38
CA LEU A 186 4.05 -12.97 -15.07
C LEU A 186 4.32 -14.36 -14.48
N TYR A 187 4.26 -15.39 -15.30
CA TYR A 187 4.55 -16.77 -14.88
C TYR A 187 5.98 -16.93 -14.40
N LEU A 188 6.96 -16.39 -15.14
CA LEU A 188 8.37 -16.40 -14.72
C LEU A 188 8.60 -15.66 -13.40
N LYS A 189 7.88 -14.55 -13.18
CA LYS A 189 7.94 -13.83 -11.89
C LYS A 189 7.35 -14.65 -10.75
N MET A 190 6.24 -15.36 -10.99
CA MET A 190 5.62 -16.24 -9.99
C MET A 190 6.55 -17.39 -9.61
N GLU A 191 7.15 -18.08 -10.59
CA GLU A 191 8.10 -19.16 -10.36
C GLU A 191 9.28 -18.67 -9.50
N LYS A 192 9.87 -17.53 -9.87
CA LYS A 192 10.97 -16.93 -9.13
C LYS A 192 10.56 -16.50 -7.72
N LEU A 193 9.34 -15.98 -7.51
CA LEU A 193 8.84 -15.67 -6.17
C LEU A 193 8.67 -16.95 -5.35
N GLY A 194 8.23 -18.07 -5.96
CA GLY A 194 8.15 -19.38 -5.32
C GLY A 194 9.51 -19.85 -4.80
N GLU A 195 10.57 -19.74 -5.63
CA GLU A 195 11.94 -20.06 -5.20
C GLU A 195 12.42 -19.18 -4.02
N VAL A 196 12.05 -17.89 -4.05
CA VAL A 196 12.39 -16.98 -2.95
C VAL A 196 11.62 -17.35 -1.69
N ALA A 197 10.32 -17.63 -1.82
CA ALA A 197 9.47 -18.04 -0.70
C ALA A 197 9.97 -19.28 0.01
N GLU A 198 10.41 -20.30 -0.74
CA GLU A 198 11.04 -21.50 -0.18
C GLU A 198 12.31 -21.16 0.60
N LYS A 199 13.20 -20.36 0.02
CA LYS A 199 14.47 -19.97 0.65
C LYS A 199 14.31 -19.15 1.93
N VAL A 200 13.25 -18.35 2.02
CA VAL A 200 12.96 -17.52 3.22
C VAL A 200 12.05 -18.22 4.22
N GLY A 201 11.67 -19.48 3.98
CA GLY A 201 10.94 -20.31 4.93
C GLY A 201 9.43 -20.02 4.97
N ALA A 202 8.84 -19.54 3.88
CA ALA A 202 7.38 -19.50 3.76
C ALA A 202 6.80 -20.91 3.86
N MET A 203 5.67 -21.04 4.54
CA MET A 203 5.01 -22.34 4.76
C MET A 203 4.36 -22.87 3.48
N ASP A 204 3.93 -21.97 2.60
CA ASP A 204 3.27 -22.27 1.33
C ASP A 204 3.28 -21.02 0.42
N VAL A 205 2.83 -21.19 -0.83
CA VAL A 205 2.60 -20.11 -1.80
C VAL A 205 1.20 -20.26 -2.38
N LEU A 206 0.27 -19.44 -1.94
CA LEU A 206 -1.13 -19.48 -2.38
C LEU A 206 -1.35 -18.47 -3.49
N VAL A 207 -1.71 -18.97 -4.68
CA VAL A 207 -1.90 -18.12 -5.87
C VAL A 207 -3.33 -17.57 -5.90
N VAL A 208 -3.44 -16.26 -6.13
CA VAL A 208 -4.68 -15.50 -6.24
C VAL A 208 -4.76 -14.93 -7.67
N ASP A 209 -5.21 -15.73 -8.61
CA ASP A 209 -5.22 -15.43 -10.06
C ASP A 209 -6.62 -15.13 -10.62
N THR A 210 -7.68 -15.69 -10.01
CA THR A 210 -9.03 -15.47 -10.52
C THR A 210 -9.62 -14.12 -10.06
N PRO A 211 -10.50 -13.49 -10.84
CA PRO A 211 -11.16 -12.23 -10.45
C PRO A 211 -11.92 -12.33 -9.13
N SER A 212 -12.53 -13.49 -8.82
CA SER A 212 -13.24 -13.72 -7.55
C SER A 212 -12.27 -13.71 -6.37
N LEU A 213 -11.20 -14.50 -6.43
CA LEU A 213 -10.19 -14.58 -5.37
C LEU A 213 -9.51 -13.22 -5.14
N LYS A 214 -9.16 -12.50 -6.22
CA LYS A 214 -8.61 -11.15 -6.11
C LYS A 214 -9.55 -10.22 -5.37
N LYS A 215 -10.84 -10.21 -5.73
CA LYS A 215 -11.85 -9.40 -5.05
C LYS A 215 -11.97 -9.76 -3.57
N GLU A 216 -11.96 -11.05 -3.25
CA GLU A 216 -12.08 -11.54 -1.86
C GLU A 216 -10.86 -11.15 -1.02
N VAL A 217 -9.64 -11.34 -1.55
CA VAL A 217 -8.40 -10.96 -0.86
C VAL A 217 -8.35 -9.46 -0.57
N TRP A 218 -8.65 -8.64 -1.57
CA TRP A 218 -8.62 -7.19 -1.39
C TRP A 218 -9.78 -6.67 -0.54
N ALA A 219 -10.94 -7.31 -0.56
CA ALA A 219 -12.04 -7.01 0.36
C ALA A 219 -11.66 -7.31 1.81
N ALA A 220 -11.04 -8.48 2.06
CA ALA A 220 -10.54 -8.83 3.38
C ALA A 220 -9.44 -7.86 3.85
N ARG A 221 -8.45 -7.53 2.98
CA ARG A 221 -7.38 -6.55 3.30
C ARG A 221 -7.95 -5.17 3.63
N SER A 222 -8.94 -4.72 2.88
CA SER A 222 -9.56 -3.40 3.09
C SER A 222 -10.43 -3.33 4.34
N SER A 223 -10.86 -4.46 4.90
CA SER A 223 -11.69 -4.51 6.10
C SER A 223 -10.90 -4.47 7.41
N PHE A 224 -9.57 -4.50 7.37
CA PHE A 224 -8.74 -4.65 8.57
C PHE A 224 -9.00 -3.56 9.62
N LEU A 225 -9.00 -2.29 9.22
CA LEU A 225 -9.32 -1.19 10.13
C LEU A 225 -10.72 -1.34 10.72
N THR A 226 -11.74 -1.56 9.88
CA THR A 226 -13.13 -1.69 10.34
C THR A 226 -13.32 -2.91 11.26
N ALA A 227 -12.58 -4.00 11.00
CA ALA A 227 -12.59 -5.17 11.87
C ALA A 227 -11.95 -4.88 13.25
N ILE A 228 -10.90 -4.07 13.31
CA ILE A 228 -10.31 -3.60 14.57
C ILE A 228 -11.30 -2.72 15.31
N GLU A 229 -11.90 -1.74 14.64
CA GLU A 229 -12.91 -0.82 15.23
C GLU A 229 -14.10 -1.56 15.82
N ALA A 230 -14.54 -2.65 15.16
CA ALA A 230 -15.65 -3.47 15.65
C ALA A 230 -15.29 -4.32 16.89
N ASP A 231 -14.01 -4.59 17.11
CA ASP A 231 -13.51 -5.52 18.14
C ASP A 231 -12.80 -4.81 19.31
N THR A 232 -12.74 -3.48 19.31
CA THR A 232 -12.11 -2.70 20.38
C THR A 232 -12.98 -1.52 20.80
N LYS A 233 -12.90 -1.14 22.08
CA LYS A 233 -13.64 0.01 22.62
C LYS A 233 -12.88 1.32 22.48
N LEU A 234 -11.57 1.26 22.59
CA LEU A 234 -10.67 2.38 22.44
C LEU A 234 -9.59 2.01 21.40
N LEU A 235 -9.45 2.87 20.42
CA LEU A 235 -8.51 2.71 19.33
C LEU A 235 -7.69 3.99 19.19
N ASP A 236 -6.37 3.82 19.15
CA ASP A 236 -5.45 4.87 18.72
C ASP A 236 -4.58 4.32 17.59
N GLU A 237 -4.40 5.10 16.53
CA GLU A 237 -3.67 4.71 15.34
C GLU A 237 -2.37 5.49 15.24
N MET A 238 -1.29 4.78 14.97
CA MET A 238 -0.02 5.35 14.57
C MET A 238 0.35 4.89 13.17
N ASP A 239 0.48 5.84 12.26
CA ASP A 239 0.94 5.62 10.91
C ASP A 239 2.41 6.07 10.81
N VAL A 240 3.33 5.11 10.65
CA VAL A 240 4.76 5.36 10.73
C VAL A 240 5.50 4.74 9.55
N VAL A 241 6.61 5.35 9.15
CA VAL A 241 7.52 4.78 8.16
C VAL A 241 8.83 4.39 8.83
N VAL A 242 9.24 3.15 8.64
CA VAL A 242 10.45 2.56 9.22
C VAL A 242 11.34 2.02 8.10
N PRO A 243 12.68 2.13 8.18
CA PRO A 243 13.55 1.44 7.23
C PRO A 243 13.21 -0.05 7.15
N VAL A 244 13.11 -0.58 5.93
CA VAL A 244 12.59 -1.94 5.68
C VAL A 244 13.34 -3.01 6.47
N ASP A 245 14.66 -2.87 6.63
CA ASP A 245 15.51 -3.76 7.43
C ASP A 245 15.31 -3.63 8.95
N ARG A 246 14.54 -2.65 9.41
CA ARG A 246 14.25 -2.39 10.82
C ARG A 246 12.82 -2.72 11.24
N ILE A 247 11.94 -3.04 10.31
CA ILE A 247 10.53 -3.30 10.59
C ILE A 247 10.35 -4.40 11.64
N ALA A 248 11.02 -5.54 11.48
CA ALA A 248 10.89 -6.68 12.40
C ALA A 248 11.25 -6.29 13.84
N VAL A 249 12.39 -5.64 14.03
CA VAL A 249 12.86 -5.18 15.36
C VAL A 249 11.89 -4.15 15.95
N PHE A 250 11.40 -3.24 15.13
CA PHE A 250 10.45 -2.20 15.55
C PHE A 250 9.12 -2.80 16.00
N LEU A 251 8.55 -3.74 15.25
CA LEU A 251 7.28 -4.38 15.60
C LEU A 251 7.38 -5.23 16.88
N VAL A 252 8.50 -5.93 17.09
CA VAL A 252 8.76 -6.64 18.34
C VAL A 252 8.78 -5.66 19.52
N TYR A 253 9.56 -4.58 19.41
CA TYR A 253 9.65 -3.55 20.44
C TYR A 253 8.27 -2.93 20.77
N VAL A 254 7.50 -2.54 19.77
CA VAL A 254 6.17 -1.95 19.98
C VAL A 254 5.23 -2.92 20.70
N ARG A 255 5.26 -4.22 20.36
CA ARG A 255 4.47 -5.25 21.05
C ARG A 255 4.90 -5.45 22.50
N GLU A 256 6.18 -5.45 22.79
CA GLU A 256 6.72 -5.55 24.14
C GLU A 256 6.27 -4.36 24.99
N VAL A 257 6.38 -3.14 24.45
CA VAL A 257 5.92 -1.92 25.13
C VAL A 257 4.42 -1.97 25.40
N GLY A 258 3.61 -2.35 24.39
CA GLY A 258 2.16 -2.51 24.54
C GLY A 258 1.80 -3.54 25.63
N ALA A 259 2.43 -4.70 25.60
CA ALA A 259 2.21 -5.74 26.60
C ALA A 259 2.56 -5.26 28.02
N GLY A 260 3.66 -4.50 28.18
CA GLY A 260 4.07 -3.89 29.47
C GLY A 260 3.06 -2.87 30.00
N GLN A 261 2.22 -2.29 29.16
CA GLN A 261 1.18 -1.32 29.51
C GLN A 261 -0.24 -1.93 29.51
N GLY A 262 -0.39 -3.23 29.23
CA GLY A 262 -1.68 -3.88 29.10
C GLY A 262 -2.46 -3.48 27.83
N ILE A 263 -1.76 -2.96 26.82
CA ILE A 263 -2.35 -2.52 25.55
C ILE A 263 -2.12 -3.62 24.51
N LYS A 264 -3.18 -4.05 23.83
CA LYS A 264 -3.08 -4.97 22.70
C LYS A 264 -2.65 -4.21 21.44
N ILE A 265 -1.55 -4.63 20.83
CA ILE A 265 -1.06 -4.06 19.57
C ILE A 265 -1.46 -4.96 18.41
N ARG A 266 -2.07 -4.37 17.38
CA ARG A 266 -2.36 -5.01 16.09
C ARG A 266 -1.64 -4.26 14.98
N ASN A 267 -1.11 -5.00 14.00
CA ASN A 267 -0.29 -4.40 12.96
C ASN A 267 -0.63 -5.00 11.60
N PHE A 268 -0.68 -4.13 10.62
CA PHE A 268 -0.59 -4.48 9.21
C PHE A 268 0.06 -3.30 8.47
N GLY A 269 0.41 -3.45 7.21
CA GLY A 269 0.97 -2.33 6.46
C GLY A 269 1.67 -2.71 5.18
N HIS A 270 2.33 -1.72 4.63
CA HIS A 270 3.03 -1.80 3.35
C HIS A 270 4.49 -2.17 3.60
N ALA A 271 4.78 -3.46 3.80
CA ALA A 271 6.14 -3.91 4.14
C ALA A 271 7.17 -3.57 3.05
N GLY A 272 6.72 -3.40 1.80
CA GLY A 272 7.58 -3.08 0.67
C GLY A 272 8.23 -1.70 0.74
N ASP A 273 7.58 -0.71 1.36
CA ASP A 273 8.07 0.68 1.49
C ASP A 273 8.32 1.09 2.94
N GLY A 274 7.97 0.24 3.91
CA GLY A 274 8.24 0.47 5.33
C GLY A 274 7.11 1.18 6.07
N ASN A 275 5.97 1.42 5.44
CA ASN A 275 4.82 2.05 6.07
C ASN A 275 4.03 1.04 6.90
N LEU A 276 3.85 1.34 8.17
CA LEU A 276 3.25 0.48 9.18
C LEU A 276 2.06 1.18 9.83
N HIS A 277 0.92 0.49 9.83
CA HIS A 277 -0.25 0.87 10.62
C HIS A 277 -0.23 0.12 11.94
N ILE A 278 -0.11 0.85 13.04
CA ILE A 278 -0.02 0.30 14.39
C ILE A 278 -1.25 0.76 15.16
N TYR A 279 -2.03 -0.20 15.61
CA TYR A 279 -3.27 0.04 16.34
C TYR A 279 -3.12 -0.36 17.79
N CYS A 280 -3.25 0.63 18.68
CA CYS A 280 -3.31 0.43 20.11
C CYS A 280 -4.76 0.18 20.53
N CYS A 281 -5.05 -1.04 20.98
CA CYS A 281 -6.40 -1.51 21.28
C CYS A 281 -6.56 -1.79 22.79
N SER A 282 -7.71 -1.41 23.38
CA SER A 282 -8.03 -1.71 24.77
C SER A 282 -9.47 -2.18 24.96
#